data_d53aad1c9c6f0695ffd8624f4ed96a58
#
_entry.id   d53aad1c9c6f0695ffd8624f4ed96a58
#
_cell.length_a   1.000
_cell.length_b   1.000
_cell.length_c   1.000
_cell.angle_alpha   90.00
_cell.angle_beta   90.00
_cell.angle_gamma   90.00
#
_symmetry.space_group_name_H-M   'P 1'
#
loop_
_entity.id
_entity.type
_entity.pdbx_description
1 polymer ?
#
loop_
_entity_poly.entity_id
_entity_poly.type
_entity_poly.pdbx_seq_one_letter_code
_entity_poly.pdbx_strand_id
1 'polypeptide(L)'
;SEGDGGALESIQPATRQAWLAENTLPREIPYYSLATCPQPDKISPVLKPSYKKLRKLNPRNDGMMLFDDQLVRGSTFVGCVNADHWAVSVPIARTHPNIAAIFVDENDYPREALLEAVLRFVEEDLSRPVE
;
A
#
# COMPACT_ATOMS: atom_id res chain seq x y z
N SER A 1 -27.88 1.33 6.87
CA SER A 1 -27.90 2.70 6.33
C SER A 1 -27.04 2.72 5.07
N GLU A 2 -27.59 3.15 3.97
CA GLU A 2 -26.81 3.45 2.79
C GLU A 2 -25.86 4.61 3.15
N GLY A 3 -24.55 4.40 3.02
CA GLY A 3 -23.58 5.46 3.17
C GLY A 3 -23.68 6.44 1.98
N ASP A 4 -23.23 7.66 2.17
CA ASP A 4 -23.21 8.73 1.14
C ASP A 4 -22.13 8.52 0.05
N GLY A 5 -21.33 7.44 0.14
CA GLY A 5 -20.23 7.17 -0.77
C GLY A 5 -18.97 8.01 -0.53
N GLY A 6 -19.00 8.95 0.40
CA GLY A 6 -17.90 9.87 0.67
C GLY A 6 -16.57 9.21 1.01
N ALA A 7 -16.61 8.04 1.66
CA ALA A 7 -15.40 7.27 1.94
C ALA A 7 -14.69 6.79 0.65
N LEU A 8 -15.45 6.30 -0.34
CA LEU A 8 -14.89 5.87 -1.63
C LEU A 8 -14.38 7.06 -2.45
N GLU A 9 -15.08 8.18 -2.41
CA GLU A 9 -14.64 9.41 -3.07
C GLU A 9 -13.35 9.94 -2.46
N SER A 10 -13.23 9.92 -1.13
CA SER A 10 -12.07 10.46 -0.42
C SER A 10 -10.76 9.71 -0.70
N ILE A 11 -10.81 8.43 -1.09
CA ILE A 11 -9.63 7.62 -1.42
C ILE A 11 -9.27 7.66 -2.91
N GLN A 12 -10.06 8.32 -3.76
CA GLN A 12 -9.72 8.43 -5.19
C GLN A 12 -8.46 9.27 -5.39
N PRO A 13 -7.55 8.87 -6.30
CA PRO A 13 -6.29 9.58 -6.52
C PRO A 13 -6.48 11.07 -6.82
N ALA A 14 -7.44 11.43 -7.68
CA ALA A 14 -7.72 12.83 -8.02
C ALA A 14 -8.17 13.63 -6.80
N THR A 15 -9.05 13.08 -5.96
CA THR A 15 -9.53 13.73 -4.73
C THR A 15 -8.39 13.91 -3.73
N ARG A 16 -7.55 12.89 -3.57
CA ARG A 16 -6.37 12.96 -2.69
C ARG A 16 -5.35 13.98 -3.17
N GLN A 17 -5.08 14.02 -4.46
CA GLN A 17 -4.16 15.00 -5.06
C GLN A 17 -4.68 16.43 -4.92
N ALA A 18 -5.97 16.68 -5.16
CA ALA A 18 -6.59 17.98 -4.95
C ALA A 18 -6.49 18.41 -3.48
N TRP A 19 -6.83 17.50 -2.55
CA TRP A 19 -6.71 17.77 -1.12
C TRP A 19 -5.27 18.12 -0.71
N LEU A 20 -4.27 17.37 -1.18
CA LEU A 20 -2.85 17.63 -0.90
C LEU A 20 -2.33 18.92 -1.53
N ALA A 21 -2.94 19.39 -2.62
CA ALA A 21 -2.60 20.68 -3.21
C ALA A 21 -3.07 21.87 -2.35
N GLU A 22 -4.21 21.70 -1.67
CA GLU A 22 -4.81 22.72 -0.80
C GLU A 22 -4.32 22.64 0.65
N ASN A 23 -3.86 21.46 1.09
CA ASN A 23 -3.47 21.19 2.47
C ASN A 23 -1.99 20.82 2.56
N THR A 24 -1.20 21.71 3.11
CA THR A 24 0.23 21.45 3.34
C THR A 24 0.40 20.50 4.53
N LEU A 25 1.08 19.39 4.32
CA LEU A 25 1.45 18.50 5.40
C LEU A 25 2.45 19.19 6.35
N PRO A 26 2.35 18.97 7.68
CA PRO A 26 3.30 19.49 8.66
C PRO A 26 4.73 19.08 8.31
N ARG A 27 5.63 20.06 8.18
CA ARG A 27 7.03 19.81 7.76
C ARG A 27 7.88 19.21 8.86
N GLU A 28 7.49 19.40 10.11
CA GLU A 28 8.13 18.87 11.31
C GLU A 28 7.88 17.38 11.53
N ILE A 29 6.94 16.79 10.79
CA ILE A 29 6.63 15.37 10.86
C ILE A 29 7.29 14.68 9.65
N PRO A 30 8.19 13.72 9.87
CA PRO A 30 8.74 12.92 8.79
C PRO A 30 7.68 11.96 8.24
N TYR A 31 7.59 11.87 6.92
CA TYR A 31 6.68 10.96 6.23
C TYR A 31 7.46 9.89 5.49
N TYR A 32 6.98 8.67 5.54
CA TYR A 32 7.59 7.51 4.88
C TYR A 32 6.57 6.82 4.00
N SER A 33 6.98 6.40 2.82
CA SER A 33 6.14 5.65 1.89
C SER A 33 6.76 4.29 1.59
N LEU A 34 5.96 3.26 1.79
CA LEU A 34 6.24 1.89 1.37
C LEU A 34 5.25 1.51 0.27
N ALA A 35 5.75 1.04 -0.86
CA ALA A 35 4.88 0.62 -1.96
C ALA A 35 4.78 -0.90 -2.07
N THR A 36 3.67 -1.37 -2.60
CA THR A 36 3.43 -2.76 -2.96
C THR A 36 3.50 -2.93 -4.47
N CYS A 37 4.37 -3.84 -4.92
CA CYS A 37 4.64 -4.11 -6.34
C CYS A 37 4.78 -5.62 -6.55
N PRO A 38 3.68 -6.36 -6.47
CA PRO A 38 3.74 -7.81 -6.58
C PRO A 38 4.14 -8.25 -7.99
N GLN A 39 4.86 -9.37 -8.04
CA GLN A 39 4.98 -10.12 -9.29
C GLN A 39 3.61 -10.70 -9.69
N PRO A 40 3.36 -10.94 -10.98
CA PRO A 40 2.05 -11.39 -11.45
C PRO A 40 1.52 -12.69 -10.83
N ASP A 41 2.42 -13.59 -10.41
CA ASP A 41 2.13 -14.83 -9.71
C ASP A 41 1.77 -14.64 -8.24
N LYS A 42 2.08 -13.47 -7.67
CA LYS A 42 1.82 -13.09 -6.27
C LYS A 42 0.55 -12.26 -6.09
N ILE A 43 -0.28 -12.17 -7.13
CA ILE A 43 -1.56 -11.49 -7.05
C ILE A 43 -2.64 -12.45 -6.53
N SER A 44 -3.31 -12.05 -5.47
CA SER A 44 -4.46 -12.74 -4.91
C SER A 44 -5.53 -12.99 -5.97
N PRO A 45 -6.17 -14.15 -6.00
CA PRO A 45 -7.12 -14.53 -7.06
C PRO A 45 -8.19 -13.47 -7.31
N VAL A 46 -8.74 -12.89 -6.26
CA VAL A 46 -9.80 -11.87 -6.34
C VAL A 46 -9.31 -10.54 -6.91
N LEU A 47 -8.03 -10.22 -6.79
CA LEU A 47 -7.43 -9.00 -7.32
C LEU A 47 -6.92 -9.14 -8.78
N LYS A 48 -6.87 -10.36 -9.34
CA LYS A 48 -6.39 -10.58 -10.71
C LYS A 48 -7.12 -9.77 -11.78
N PRO A 49 -8.46 -9.61 -11.74
CA PRO A 49 -9.16 -8.81 -12.75
C PRO A 49 -8.78 -7.33 -12.70
N SER A 50 -8.75 -6.73 -11.50
CA SER A 50 -8.37 -5.33 -11.32
C SER A 50 -6.89 -5.10 -11.62
N TYR A 51 -6.01 -6.00 -11.19
CA TYR A 51 -4.59 -5.97 -11.55
C TYR A 51 -4.35 -5.90 -13.06
N LYS A 52 -5.04 -6.78 -13.84
CA LYS A 52 -4.94 -6.78 -15.30
C LYS A 52 -5.47 -5.48 -15.92
N LYS A 53 -6.51 -4.89 -15.33
CA LYS A 53 -7.06 -3.61 -15.79
C LYS A 53 -6.10 -2.46 -15.52
N LEU A 54 -5.57 -2.37 -14.28
CA LEU A 54 -4.62 -1.34 -13.87
C LEU A 54 -3.29 -1.45 -14.63
N ARG A 55 -2.85 -2.66 -14.96
CA ARG A 55 -1.63 -2.92 -15.73
C ARG A 55 -1.62 -2.27 -17.11
N LYS A 56 -2.80 -1.99 -17.69
CA LYS A 56 -2.91 -1.25 -18.96
C LYS A 56 -2.57 0.24 -18.80
N LEU A 57 -2.71 0.78 -17.59
CA LEU A 57 -2.39 2.16 -17.25
C LEU A 57 -0.93 2.26 -16.78
N ASN A 58 -0.54 1.39 -15.85
CA ASN A 58 0.82 1.28 -15.34
C ASN A 58 1.11 -0.20 -14.98
N PRO A 59 2.20 -0.81 -15.48
CA PRO A 59 2.56 -2.17 -15.14
C PRO A 59 2.86 -2.36 -13.65
N ARG A 60 3.23 -1.29 -12.94
CA ARG A 60 3.48 -1.28 -11.50
C ARG A 60 2.20 -0.91 -10.76
N ASN A 61 1.51 -1.92 -10.25
CA ASN A 61 0.31 -1.76 -9.42
C ASN A 61 0.16 -2.96 -8.48
N ASP A 62 -0.62 -2.82 -7.43
CA ASP A 62 -0.83 -3.85 -6.41
C ASP A 62 -2.19 -4.57 -6.51
N GLY A 63 -2.90 -4.35 -7.61
CA GLY A 63 -4.24 -4.87 -7.85
C GLY A 63 -5.37 -3.92 -7.43
N MET A 64 -5.08 -2.88 -6.65
CA MET A 64 -6.04 -1.84 -6.26
C MET A 64 -5.54 -0.43 -6.54
N MET A 65 -4.23 -0.18 -6.43
CA MET A 65 -3.61 1.12 -6.62
C MET A 65 -2.45 1.05 -7.62
N LEU A 66 -2.24 2.12 -8.36
CA LEU A 66 -1.01 2.33 -9.14
C LEU A 66 0.15 2.65 -8.19
N PHE A 67 1.36 2.34 -8.61
CA PHE A 67 2.56 2.58 -7.80
C PHE A 67 2.67 4.03 -7.32
N ASP A 68 2.48 4.98 -8.24
CA ASP A 68 2.64 6.40 -7.95
C ASP A 68 1.58 6.94 -6.97
N ASP A 69 0.38 6.32 -6.95
CA ASP A 69 -0.70 6.68 -6.02
C ASP A 69 -0.49 6.15 -4.60
N GLN A 70 0.49 5.25 -4.40
CA GLN A 70 0.87 4.73 -3.08
C GLN A 70 1.89 5.64 -2.36
N LEU A 71 2.43 6.64 -3.05
CA LEU A 71 3.49 7.49 -2.52
C LEU A 71 2.94 8.82 -2.04
N VAL A 72 3.33 9.22 -0.84
CA VAL A 72 3.07 10.57 -0.34
C VAL A 72 4.16 11.49 -0.86
N ARG A 73 3.76 12.59 -1.52
CA ARG A 73 4.71 13.56 -2.06
C ARG A 73 5.57 14.16 -0.94
N GLY A 74 6.87 14.12 -1.11
CA GLY A 74 7.82 14.64 -0.12
C GLY A 74 8.14 13.67 1.03
N SER A 75 7.62 12.44 0.98
CA SER A 75 8.01 11.38 1.92
C SER A 75 9.33 10.72 1.53
N THR A 76 9.99 10.13 2.51
CA THR A 76 11.11 9.21 2.28
C THR A 76 10.57 7.89 1.74
N PHE A 77 11.03 7.46 0.57
CA PHE A 77 10.66 6.18 0.00
C PHE A 77 11.45 5.05 0.67
N VAL A 78 10.76 4.20 1.42
CA VAL A 78 11.36 3.09 2.17
C VAL A 78 11.67 1.90 1.27
N GLY A 79 10.79 1.61 0.30
CA GLY A 79 11.00 0.50 -0.61
C GLY A 79 9.73 -0.01 -1.27
N CYS A 80 9.89 -1.10 -2.03
CA CYS A 80 8.81 -1.78 -2.71
C CYS A 80 8.78 -3.24 -2.30
N VAL A 81 7.62 -3.73 -1.88
CA VAL A 81 7.46 -5.11 -1.41
C VAL A 81 6.71 -5.97 -2.43
N ASN A 82 7.11 -7.24 -2.55
CA ASN A 82 6.49 -8.20 -3.46
C ASN A 82 5.25 -8.85 -2.82
N ALA A 83 4.24 -8.02 -2.58
CA ALA A 83 2.95 -8.41 -2.06
C ALA A 83 1.87 -7.56 -2.71
N ASP A 84 0.66 -8.09 -2.87
CA ASP A 84 -0.47 -7.30 -3.33
C ASP A 84 -1.10 -6.49 -2.19
N HIS A 85 -2.09 -5.68 -2.53
CA HIS A 85 -2.75 -4.78 -1.60
C HIS A 85 -3.30 -5.47 -0.33
N TRP A 86 -3.80 -6.69 -0.46
CA TRP A 86 -4.36 -7.42 0.67
C TRP A 86 -3.33 -8.26 1.41
N ALA A 87 -2.39 -8.87 0.69
CA ALA A 87 -1.36 -9.68 1.29
C ALA A 87 -0.49 -8.90 2.28
N VAL A 88 -0.23 -7.61 2.02
CA VAL A 88 0.56 -6.77 2.91
C VAL A 88 -0.20 -6.30 4.15
N SER A 89 -1.53 -6.12 4.05
CA SER A 89 -2.31 -5.43 5.08
C SER A 89 -3.20 -6.34 5.94
N VAL A 90 -3.67 -7.47 5.39
CA VAL A 90 -4.74 -8.25 6.03
C VAL A 90 -4.30 -9.67 6.37
N PRO A 91 -4.21 -10.04 7.67
CA PRO A 91 -3.82 -11.38 8.10
C PRO A 91 -4.97 -12.40 8.00
N ILE A 92 -5.70 -12.43 6.88
CA ILE A 92 -6.89 -13.29 6.71
C ILE A 92 -6.53 -14.78 6.88
N ALA A 93 -5.34 -15.17 6.45
CA ALA A 93 -4.90 -16.57 6.52
C ALA A 93 -4.86 -17.12 7.97
N ARG A 94 -4.57 -16.28 8.96
CA ARG A 94 -4.53 -16.68 10.37
C ARG A 94 -5.92 -16.86 10.98
N THR A 95 -6.85 -16.01 10.58
CA THR A 95 -8.20 -15.96 11.18
C THR A 95 -9.22 -16.82 10.43
N HIS A 96 -9.05 -16.95 9.10
CA HIS A 96 -10.01 -17.63 8.22
C HIS A 96 -9.27 -18.42 7.12
N PRO A 97 -8.58 -19.53 7.43
CA PRO A 97 -7.74 -20.25 6.48
C PRO A 97 -8.51 -20.76 5.25
N ASN A 98 -9.79 -21.13 5.42
CA ASN A 98 -10.62 -21.60 4.30
C ASN A 98 -11.04 -20.49 3.33
N ILE A 99 -11.06 -19.25 3.79
CA ILE A 99 -11.40 -18.06 2.98
C ILE A 99 -10.11 -17.47 2.39
N ALA A 100 -9.00 -17.61 3.07
CA ALA A 100 -7.71 -17.05 2.67
C ALA A 100 -7.30 -17.46 1.26
N ALA A 101 -7.46 -18.73 0.89
CA ALA A 101 -7.11 -19.24 -0.44
C ALA A 101 -7.89 -18.57 -1.59
N ILE A 102 -9.05 -17.96 -1.29
CA ILE A 102 -9.88 -17.26 -2.28
C ILE A 102 -9.52 -15.77 -2.34
N PHE A 103 -9.27 -15.16 -1.20
CA PHE A 103 -9.12 -13.71 -1.07
C PHE A 103 -7.68 -13.23 -1.09
N VAL A 104 -6.77 -13.99 -0.50
CA VAL A 104 -5.35 -13.64 -0.42
C VAL A 104 -4.54 -14.73 -1.07
N ASP A 105 -3.51 -14.37 -1.80
CA ASP A 105 -2.52 -15.34 -2.30
C ASP A 105 -2.10 -16.26 -1.14
N GLU A 106 -1.87 -17.55 -1.41
CA GLU A 106 -1.37 -18.55 -0.46
C GLU A 106 -0.04 -18.14 0.21
N ASN A 107 0.47 -17.00 -0.19
CA ASN A 107 1.66 -16.38 0.34
C ASN A 107 1.46 -15.98 1.81
N ASP A 108 2.07 -16.72 2.70
CA ASP A 108 2.21 -16.33 4.10
C ASP A 108 3.21 -15.17 4.22
N TYR A 109 2.76 -13.99 3.73
CA TYR A 109 3.62 -12.81 3.68
C TYR A 109 4.05 -12.41 5.10
N PRO A 110 5.37 -12.23 5.37
CA PRO A 110 5.89 -11.99 6.71
C PRO A 110 5.66 -10.53 7.16
N ARG A 111 4.42 -10.18 7.45
CA ARG A 111 3.98 -8.81 7.80
C ARG A 111 4.69 -8.25 9.02
N GLU A 112 4.92 -9.10 10.03
CA GLU A 112 5.61 -8.70 11.25
C GLU A 112 7.06 -8.34 10.96
N ALA A 113 7.76 -9.14 10.16
CA ALA A 113 9.13 -8.85 9.76
C ALA A 113 9.21 -7.57 8.90
N LEU A 114 8.21 -7.36 8.02
CA LEU A 114 8.11 -6.10 7.27
C LEU A 114 7.91 -4.90 8.20
N LEU A 115 6.98 -5.00 9.15
CA LEU A 115 6.72 -3.93 10.11
C LEU A 115 7.97 -3.62 10.93
N GLU A 116 8.66 -4.65 11.44
CA GLU A 116 9.90 -4.50 12.18
C GLU A 116 10.97 -3.81 11.32
N ALA A 117 11.14 -4.22 10.07
CA ALA A 117 12.11 -3.61 9.17
C ALA A 117 11.81 -2.13 8.90
N VAL A 118 10.54 -1.77 8.70
CA VAL A 118 10.12 -0.38 8.50
C VAL A 118 10.37 0.45 9.76
N LEU A 119 10.03 -0.06 10.95
CA LEU A 119 10.24 0.65 12.21
C LEU A 119 11.74 0.88 12.48
N ARG A 120 12.58 -0.13 12.23
CA ARG A 120 14.04 0.01 12.35
C ARG A 120 14.59 1.05 11.37
N PHE A 121 14.13 1.03 10.12
CA PHE A 121 14.52 2.03 9.13
C PHE A 121 14.18 3.45 9.61
N VAL A 122 12.95 3.66 10.12
CA VAL A 122 12.50 4.95 10.64
C VAL A 122 13.34 5.39 11.85
N GLU A 123 13.62 4.48 12.79
CA GLU A 123 14.45 4.74 13.95
C GLU A 123 15.88 5.16 13.55
N GLU A 124 16.48 4.44 12.62
CA GLU A 124 17.81 4.76 12.11
C GLU A 124 17.84 6.11 11.39
N ASP A 125 16.82 6.39 10.56
CA ASP A 125 16.73 7.65 9.81
C ASP A 125 16.57 8.85 10.74
N LEU A 126 15.70 8.73 11.74
CA LEU A 126 15.49 9.78 12.76
C LEU A 126 16.70 10.00 13.69
N SER A 127 17.55 9.00 13.83
CA SER A 127 18.75 9.07 14.67
C SER A 127 19.95 9.67 13.94
N ARG A 128 19.85 9.90 12.63
CA ARG A 128 20.96 10.51 11.84
C ARG A 128 21.09 11.99 12.22
N PRO A 129 22.32 12.47 12.48
CA PRO A 129 22.55 13.90 12.64
C PRO A 129 22.13 14.63 11.35
N VAL A 130 21.41 15.73 11.51
CA VAL A 130 21.15 16.68 10.41
C VAL A 130 22.47 17.33 10.08
N GLU A 131 23.04 17.03 8.91
CA GLU A 131 24.23 17.69 8.37
C GLU A 131 23.91 19.13 7.91
#